data_4ee93d250ac968582442cbe317ce39ce
#
_entry.id   4ee93d250ac968582442cbe317ce39ce
#
_cell.length_a   1.000
_cell.length_b   1.000
_cell.length_c   1.000
_cell.angle_alpha   90.00
_cell.angle_beta   90.00
_cell.angle_gamma   90.00
#
_symmetry.space_group_name_H-M   'P 1'
#
loop_
_entity.id
_entity.type
_entity.pdbx_description
1 polymer ?
#
loop_
_entity_poly.entity_id
_entity_poly.type
_entity_poly.pdbx_seq_one_letter_code
_entity_poly.pdbx_strand_id
1 'polypeptide(L)'
;MYPRQKRIVDLVLATTVLVLLSPLLLLIVTAFGLDTLVVRRDRGPLLYAERRISRGREFSLLKFRTLREDVLMRAAGHARPYERDVANLTVAGRLLKRWYLDELPQLFNIVRGDMSFVGPRPWPPGLVEQQMRDGVDYRNHVVAGLTGAAQVTKGVPEARYAASDLDYVRELNTRRGWSVVAYDLRLMVRTLGVLARGQGLAD
;
A
#
# COMPACT_ATOMS: atom_id res chain seq x y z
N MET A 1 14.41 -6.98 -7.96
CA MET A 1 14.20 -8.37 -8.42
C MET A 1 12.71 -8.71 -8.40
N TYR A 2 12.16 -9.41 -9.43
CA TYR A 2 10.75 -9.80 -9.51
C TYR A 2 10.64 -11.10 -10.32
N PRO A 3 10.77 -12.28 -9.68
CA PRO A 3 10.72 -13.58 -10.36
C PRO A 3 9.39 -13.80 -11.09
N ARG A 4 9.43 -14.50 -12.22
CA ARG A 4 8.23 -14.79 -13.05
C ARG A 4 7.12 -15.48 -12.25
N GLN A 5 7.47 -16.48 -11.43
CA GLN A 5 6.53 -17.23 -10.60
C GLN A 5 5.79 -16.30 -9.62
N LYS A 6 6.55 -15.41 -8.96
CA LYS A 6 5.97 -14.39 -8.08
C LYS A 6 5.01 -13.47 -8.84
N ARG A 7 5.40 -13.01 -10.05
CA ARG A 7 4.55 -12.16 -10.89
C ARG A 7 3.25 -12.85 -11.29
N ILE A 8 3.30 -14.14 -11.65
CA ILE A 8 2.11 -14.93 -12.03
C ILE A 8 1.17 -15.03 -10.82
N VAL A 9 1.70 -15.39 -9.64
CA VAL A 9 0.89 -15.50 -8.42
C VAL A 9 0.28 -14.16 -8.04
N ASP A 10 1.05 -13.07 -8.07
CA ASP A 10 0.54 -11.72 -7.81
C ASP A 10 -0.60 -11.36 -8.77
N LEU A 11 -0.45 -11.62 -10.06
CA LEU A 11 -1.47 -11.32 -11.06
C LEU A 11 -2.76 -12.13 -10.82
N VAL A 12 -2.62 -13.45 -10.62
CA VAL A 12 -3.76 -14.33 -10.38
C VAL A 12 -4.49 -13.93 -9.09
N LEU A 13 -3.76 -13.76 -8.00
CA LEU A 13 -4.37 -13.37 -6.72
C LEU A 13 -5.02 -11.99 -6.80
N ALA A 14 -4.35 -10.98 -7.37
CA ALA A 14 -4.92 -9.63 -7.46
C ALA A 14 -6.19 -9.61 -8.32
N THR A 15 -6.19 -10.30 -9.45
CA THR A 15 -7.36 -10.40 -10.32
C THR A 15 -8.51 -11.13 -9.61
N THR A 16 -8.22 -12.25 -8.95
CA THR A 16 -9.22 -13.01 -8.18
C THR A 16 -9.83 -12.15 -7.07
N VAL A 17 -9.00 -11.45 -6.29
CA VAL A 17 -9.48 -10.57 -5.21
C VAL A 17 -10.31 -9.41 -5.78
N LEU A 18 -9.90 -8.78 -6.89
CA LEU A 18 -10.68 -7.73 -7.55
C LEU A 18 -12.06 -8.23 -8.01
N VAL A 19 -12.13 -9.44 -8.60
CA VAL A 19 -13.40 -10.03 -9.02
C VAL A 19 -14.28 -10.34 -7.81
N LEU A 20 -13.73 -10.97 -6.78
CA LEU A 20 -14.49 -11.31 -5.56
C LEU A 20 -14.98 -10.06 -4.81
N LEU A 21 -14.18 -9.00 -4.78
CA LEU A 21 -14.52 -7.74 -4.11
C LEU A 21 -15.26 -6.75 -5.02
N SER A 22 -15.57 -7.11 -6.28
CA SER A 22 -16.26 -6.21 -7.20
C SER A 22 -17.61 -5.68 -6.67
N PRO A 23 -18.46 -6.46 -5.96
CA PRO A 23 -19.68 -5.92 -5.35
C PRO A 23 -19.39 -4.88 -4.26
N LEU A 24 -18.35 -5.12 -3.44
CA LEU A 24 -17.91 -4.18 -2.41
C LEU A 24 -17.32 -2.91 -3.04
N LEU A 25 -16.53 -3.04 -4.10
CA LEU A 25 -15.99 -1.89 -4.83
C LEU A 25 -17.13 -1.03 -5.42
N LEU A 26 -18.16 -1.65 -5.99
CA LEU A 26 -19.33 -0.95 -6.50
C LEU A 26 -20.06 -0.21 -5.37
N LEU A 27 -20.22 -0.85 -4.21
CA LEU A 27 -20.83 -0.23 -3.03
C LEU A 27 -20.02 1.00 -2.57
N ILE A 28 -18.69 0.88 -2.51
CA ILE A 28 -17.77 1.98 -2.13
C ILE A 28 -17.91 3.13 -3.11
N VAL A 29 -17.89 2.86 -4.43
CA VAL A 29 -18.01 3.88 -5.47
C VAL A 29 -19.35 4.61 -5.35
N THR A 30 -20.44 3.85 -5.13
CA THR A 30 -21.79 4.42 -4.96
C THR A 30 -21.86 5.28 -3.69
N ALA A 31 -21.38 4.76 -2.55
CA ALA A 31 -21.38 5.49 -1.28
C ALA A 31 -20.56 6.78 -1.38
N PHE A 32 -19.39 6.73 -2.03
CA PHE A 32 -18.57 7.91 -2.27
C PHE A 32 -19.26 8.91 -3.20
N GLY A 33 -19.92 8.44 -4.27
CA GLY A 33 -20.71 9.29 -5.15
C GLY A 33 -21.82 10.03 -4.40
N LEU A 34 -22.55 9.32 -3.54
CA LEU A 34 -23.58 9.94 -2.68
C LEU A 34 -22.99 10.94 -1.69
N ASP A 35 -21.86 10.60 -1.04
CA ASP A 35 -21.17 11.50 -0.12
C ASP A 35 -20.79 12.82 -0.80
N THR A 36 -20.21 12.75 -1.99
CA THR A 36 -19.83 13.95 -2.77
C THR A 36 -21.02 14.78 -3.26
N LEU A 37 -22.19 14.16 -3.46
CA LEU A 37 -23.41 14.85 -3.86
C LEU A 37 -24.06 15.57 -2.66
N VAL A 38 -24.12 14.89 -1.51
CA VAL A 38 -24.84 15.37 -0.31
C VAL A 38 -23.95 16.32 0.51
N VAL A 39 -22.67 15.98 0.71
CA VAL A 39 -21.76 16.73 1.55
C VAL A 39 -20.87 17.63 0.69
N ARG A 40 -21.24 18.90 0.55
CA ARG A 40 -20.53 19.87 -0.32
C ARG A 40 -19.00 19.94 -0.06
N ARG A 41 -18.59 19.83 1.20
CA ARG A 41 -17.17 19.91 1.61
C ARG A 41 -16.36 18.66 1.19
N ASP A 42 -17.05 17.55 0.90
CA ASP A 42 -16.42 16.26 0.58
C ASP A 42 -16.34 16.04 -0.95
N ARG A 43 -16.73 17.04 -1.76
CA ARG A 43 -16.62 16.98 -3.21
C ARG A 43 -15.18 16.82 -3.66
N GLY A 44 -14.98 16.10 -4.76
CA GLY A 44 -13.68 15.87 -5.38
C GLY A 44 -13.56 14.47 -5.99
N PRO A 45 -12.39 14.12 -6.53
CA PRO A 45 -12.17 12.85 -7.22
C PRO A 45 -12.31 11.65 -6.28
N LEU A 46 -12.78 10.52 -6.82
CA LEU A 46 -12.88 9.25 -6.09
C LEU A 46 -11.51 8.70 -5.72
N LEU A 47 -10.57 8.75 -6.65
CA LEU A 47 -9.23 8.22 -6.49
C LEU A 47 -8.23 9.34 -6.17
N TYR A 48 -7.31 9.00 -5.32
CA TYR A 48 -6.10 9.78 -5.03
C TYR A 48 -4.89 8.98 -5.45
N ALA A 49 -3.90 9.63 -6.06
CA ALA A 49 -2.68 9.01 -6.52
C ALA A 49 -1.47 9.69 -5.88
N GLU A 50 -0.57 8.90 -5.33
CA GLU A 50 0.67 9.36 -4.73
C GLU A 50 1.87 8.85 -5.53
N ARG A 51 2.86 9.72 -5.79
CA ARG A 51 4.10 9.30 -6.44
C ARG A 51 4.92 8.45 -5.46
N ARG A 52 5.31 7.25 -5.92
CA ARG A 52 6.08 6.27 -5.13
C ARG A 52 7.14 5.63 -6.00
N ILE A 53 8.14 5.01 -5.35
CA ILE A 53 9.21 4.26 -6.03
C ILE A 53 9.00 2.76 -5.87
N SER A 54 9.17 2.03 -6.99
CA SER A 54 9.22 0.58 -7.08
C SER A 54 10.27 0.17 -8.12
N ARG A 55 11.26 -0.60 -7.74
CA ARG A 55 12.37 -1.01 -8.61
C ARG A 55 13.08 0.17 -9.30
N GLY A 56 13.32 1.25 -8.58
CA GLY A 56 13.96 2.45 -9.10
C GLY A 56 13.12 3.27 -10.10
N ARG A 57 11.83 2.93 -10.26
CA ARG A 57 10.91 3.66 -11.13
C ARG A 57 9.80 4.29 -10.34
N GLU A 58 9.43 5.51 -10.71
CA GLU A 58 8.25 6.14 -10.17
C GLU A 58 6.98 5.50 -10.74
N PHE A 59 5.98 5.37 -9.87
CA PHE A 59 4.62 4.98 -10.25
C PHE A 59 3.59 5.74 -9.40
N SER A 60 2.35 5.75 -9.86
CA SER A 60 1.22 6.33 -9.14
C SER A 60 0.57 5.27 -8.25
N LEU A 61 0.80 5.36 -6.94
CA LEU A 61 0.14 4.53 -5.94
C LEU A 61 -1.32 4.96 -5.82
N LEU A 62 -2.24 4.07 -6.17
CA LEU A 62 -3.68 4.35 -6.18
C LEU A 62 -4.31 4.09 -4.81
N LYS A 63 -5.15 5.02 -4.36
CA LYS A 63 -5.99 4.89 -3.16
C LYS A 63 -7.36 5.49 -3.41
N PHE A 64 -8.37 5.05 -2.67
CA PHE A 64 -9.57 5.88 -2.53
C PHE A 64 -9.22 7.14 -1.74
N ARG A 65 -9.79 8.26 -2.15
CA ARG A 65 -9.59 9.53 -1.46
C ARG A 65 -10.27 9.51 -0.08
N THR A 66 -9.48 9.66 0.96
CA THR A 66 -9.97 9.75 2.34
C THR A 66 -9.98 11.17 2.86
N LEU A 67 -9.09 12.02 2.36
CA LEU A 67 -8.98 13.42 2.77
C LEU A 67 -9.90 14.32 1.94
N ARG A 68 -10.34 15.42 2.55
CA ARG A 68 -11.01 16.51 1.84
C ARG A 68 -10.04 17.15 0.84
N GLU A 69 -10.59 17.72 -0.23
CA GLU A 69 -9.80 18.29 -1.31
C GLU A 69 -8.95 19.49 -0.87
N ASP A 70 -9.51 20.36 0.00
CA ASP A 70 -8.78 21.50 0.57
C ASP A 70 -7.57 21.06 1.42
N VAL A 71 -7.64 19.89 2.05
CA VAL A 71 -6.55 19.29 2.81
C VAL A 71 -5.52 18.67 1.87
N LEU A 72 -5.95 17.99 0.81
CA LEU A 72 -5.06 17.40 -0.20
C LEU A 72 -4.22 18.46 -0.92
N MET A 73 -4.82 19.60 -1.25
CA MET A 73 -4.08 20.73 -1.84
C MET A 73 -2.98 21.24 -0.90
N ARG A 74 -3.24 21.31 0.40
CA ARG A 74 -2.23 21.68 1.42
C ARG A 74 -1.17 20.62 1.63
N ALA A 75 -1.55 19.35 1.46
CA ALA A 75 -0.65 18.21 1.69
C ALA A 75 0.45 18.07 0.62
N ALA A 76 0.27 18.68 -0.58
CA ALA A 76 1.27 18.75 -1.65
C ALA A 76 1.94 17.38 -1.96
N GLY A 77 1.16 16.29 -1.96
CA GLY A 77 1.66 14.93 -2.21
C GLY A 77 2.10 14.16 -0.95
N HIS A 78 2.03 14.75 0.25
CA HIS A 78 2.33 14.12 1.53
C HIS A 78 1.08 14.03 2.41
N ALA A 79 0.13 13.19 2.03
CA ALA A 79 -1.18 13.08 2.70
C ALA A 79 -1.10 12.50 4.13
N ARG A 80 -0.16 11.61 4.40
CA ARG A 80 -0.08 10.81 5.65
C ARG A 80 -0.13 11.61 6.97
N PRO A 81 0.55 12.76 7.13
CA PRO A 81 0.44 13.56 8.36
C PRO A 81 -0.97 14.08 8.62
N TYR A 82 -1.70 14.44 7.57
CA TYR A 82 -3.05 14.99 7.65
C TYR A 82 -4.12 13.92 7.89
N GLU A 83 -3.85 12.67 7.58
CA GLU A 83 -4.76 11.54 7.77
C GLU A 83 -4.98 11.16 9.24
N ARG A 84 -4.14 11.64 10.15
CA ARG A 84 -4.28 11.39 11.61
C ARG A 84 -5.42 12.18 12.24
N ASP A 85 -5.74 13.33 11.68
CA ASP A 85 -6.84 14.17 12.16
C ASP A 85 -8.14 13.80 11.44
N VAL A 86 -9.10 13.26 12.19
CA VAL A 86 -10.43 12.85 11.70
C VAL A 86 -11.18 14.02 11.06
N ALA A 87 -10.91 15.28 11.49
CA ALA A 87 -11.53 16.46 10.92
C ALA A 87 -11.12 16.71 9.46
N ASN A 88 -9.98 16.20 9.04
CA ASN A 88 -9.48 16.29 7.66
C ASN A 88 -10.11 15.27 6.73
N LEU A 89 -10.75 14.22 7.27
CA LEU A 89 -11.30 13.13 6.48
C LEU A 89 -12.71 13.47 5.94
N THR A 90 -13.02 12.96 4.75
CA THR A 90 -14.39 12.90 4.24
C THR A 90 -15.24 11.93 5.08
N VAL A 91 -16.56 11.98 4.97
CA VAL A 91 -17.44 11.03 5.68
C VAL A 91 -17.15 9.60 5.21
N ALA A 92 -17.12 9.37 3.89
CA ALA A 92 -16.75 8.08 3.31
C ALA A 92 -15.30 7.69 3.68
N GLY A 93 -14.37 8.64 3.67
CA GLY A 93 -12.96 8.42 4.00
C GLY A 93 -12.74 7.87 5.40
N ARG A 94 -13.50 8.32 6.40
CA ARG A 94 -13.43 7.78 7.77
C ARG A 94 -13.75 6.30 7.82
N LEU A 95 -14.82 5.90 7.11
CA LEU A 95 -15.23 4.49 7.06
C LEU A 95 -14.20 3.64 6.32
N LEU A 96 -13.74 4.10 5.15
CA LEU A 96 -12.75 3.38 4.36
C LEU A 96 -11.44 3.18 5.12
N LYS A 97 -10.95 4.22 5.79
CA LYS A 97 -9.70 4.18 6.54
C LYS A 97 -9.76 3.23 7.73
N ARG A 98 -10.89 3.19 8.44
CA ARG A 98 -11.09 2.29 9.58
C ARG A 98 -10.86 0.81 9.22
N TRP A 99 -11.17 0.42 7.98
CA TRP A 99 -11.08 -0.96 7.49
C TRP A 99 -9.98 -1.17 6.45
N TYR A 100 -9.08 -0.19 6.24
CA TYR A 100 -8.05 -0.21 5.19
C TYR A 100 -8.61 -0.43 3.78
N LEU A 101 -9.90 -0.13 3.56
CA LEU A 101 -10.54 -0.26 2.26
C LEU A 101 -10.07 0.82 1.28
N ASP A 102 -9.51 1.90 1.79
CA ASP A 102 -8.88 2.96 0.97
C ASP A 102 -7.68 2.46 0.17
N GLU A 103 -7.05 1.38 0.58
CA GLU A 103 -5.91 0.78 -0.13
C GLU A 103 -6.31 -0.25 -1.21
N LEU A 104 -7.61 -0.61 -1.35
CA LEU A 104 -8.07 -1.57 -2.37
C LEU A 104 -7.67 -1.22 -3.81
N PRO A 105 -7.63 0.07 -4.24
CA PRO A 105 -7.16 0.41 -5.58
C PRO A 105 -5.69 0.01 -5.86
N GLN A 106 -4.88 -0.26 -4.84
CA GLN A 106 -3.50 -0.76 -5.03
C GLN A 106 -3.48 -2.14 -5.69
N LEU A 107 -4.58 -2.90 -5.66
CA LEU A 107 -4.70 -4.15 -6.44
C LEU A 107 -4.53 -3.90 -7.95
N PHE A 108 -4.97 -2.76 -8.46
CA PHE A 108 -4.71 -2.37 -9.85
C PHE A 108 -3.22 -2.10 -10.09
N ASN A 109 -2.49 -1.53 -9.12
CA ASN A 109 -1.03 -1.40 -9.22
C ASN A 109 -0.36 -2.78 -9.27
N ILE A 110 -0.86 -3.77 -8.51
CA ILE A 110 -0.35 -5.14 -8.58
C ILE A 110 -0.64 -5.76 -9.95
N VAL A 111 -1.85 -5.62 -10.48
CA VAL A 111 -2.21 -6.11 -11.82
C VAL A 111 -1.34 -5.47 -12.90
N ARG A 112 -1.03 -4.18 -12.82
CA ARG A 112 -0.11 -3.49 -13.74
C ARG A 112 1.34 -3.96 -13.60
N GLY A 113 1.74 -4.45 -12.42
CA GLY A 113 3.10 -4.85 -12.10
C GLY A 113 3.96 -3.74 -11.50
N ASP A 114 3.34 -2.63 -11.11
CA ASP A 114 4.00 -1.56 -10.34
C ASP A 114 4.36 -2.06 -8.95
N MET A 115 3.49 -2.92 -8.38
CA MET A 115 3.61 -3.49 -7.04
C MET A 115 3.46 -5.01 -7.05
N SER A 116 3.72 -5.61 -5.89
CA SER A 116 3.47 -7.00 -5.52
C SER A 116 2.62 -7.04 -4.25
N PHE A 117 2.03 -8.20 -3.91
CA PHE A 117 1.45 -8.37 -2.58
C PHE A 117 2.50 -8.24 -1.49
N VAL A 118 3.69 -8.81 -1.69
CA VAL A 118 4.75 -8.83 -0.69
C VAL A 118 6.00 -8.11 -1.20
N GLY A 119 6.49 -7.17 -0.40
CA GLY A 119 7.68 -6.39 -0.68
C GLY A 119 7.86 -5.24 0.30
N PRO A 120 8.96 -4.51 0.24
CA PRO A 120 9.12 -3.28 1.00
C PRO A 120 8.03 -2.25 0.68
N ARG A 121 7.53 -1.55 1.70
CA ARG A 121 6.50 -0.52 1.50
C ARG A 121 7.01 0.56 0.53
N PRO A 122 6.21 0.99 -0.46
CA PRO A 122 6.63 2.02 -1.41
C PRO A 122 6.78 3.38 -0.73
N TRP A 123 7.92 4.03 -0.93
CA TRP A 123 8.23 5.35 -0.38
C TRP A 123 8.14 6.45 -1.43
N PRO A 124 7.88 7.72 -1.01
CA PRO A 124 7.98 8.87 -1.88
C PRO A 124 9.39 9.02 -2.47
N PRO A 125 9.53 9.60 -3.70
CA PRO A 125 10.83 9.76 -4.34
C PRO A 125 11.88 10.45 -3.45
N GLY A 126 11.54 11.58 -2.83
CA GLY A 126 12.49 12.33 -2.00
C GLY A 126 13.01 11.55 -0.79
N LEU A 127 12.17 10.67 -0.17
CA LEU A 127 12.64 9.81 0.94
C LEU A 127 13.55 8.69 0.44
N VAL A 128 13.29 8.16 -0.77
CA VAL A 128 14.17 7.15 -1.37
C VAL A 128 15.51 7.76 -1.74
N GLU A 129 15.52 8.97 -2.30
CA GLU A 129 16.75 9.71 -2.60
C GLU A 129 17.57 10.01 -1.33
N GLN A 130 16.92 10.37 -0.24
CA GLN A 130 17.59 10.54 1.05
C GLN A 130 18.19 9.23 1.52
N GLN A 131 17.42 8.13 1.48
CA GLN A 131 17.90 6.80 1.87
C GLN A 131 19.11 6.36 1.03
N MET A 132 19.13 6.70 -0.26
CA MET A 132 20.29 6.44 -1.14
C MET A 132 21.54 7.23 -0.73
N ARG A 133 21.39 8.49 -0.33
CA ARG A 133 22.51 9.30 0.20
C ARG A 133 23.08 8.71 1.48
N ASP A 134 22.22 8.04 2.26
CA ASP A 134 22.61 7.32 3.49
C ASP A 134 23.21 5.90 3.20
N GLY A 135 23.45 5.58 1.91
CA GLY A 135 24.06 4.32 1.48
C GLY A 135 23.09 3.12 1.40
N VAL A 136 21.79 3.35 1.44
CA VAL A 136 20.76 2.29 1.42
C VAL A 136 19.90 2.41 0.16
N ASP A 137 20.07 1.49 -0.80
CA ASP A 137 19.47 1.57 -2.15
C ASP A 137 18.51 0.42 -2.52
N TYR A 138 18.23 -0.52 -1.62
CA TYR A 138 17.49 -1.74 -1.92
C TYR A 138 16.12 -1.50 -2.60
N ARG A 139 15.46 -0.36 -2.34
CA ARG A 139 14.17 0.00 -2.95
C ARG A 139 14.25 0.19 -4.47
N ASN A 140 15.45 0.44 -4.99
CA ASN A 140 15.70 0.55 -6.43
C ASN A 140 15.80 -0.82 -7.13
N HIS A 141 15.97 -1.90 -6.37
CA HIS A 141 16.22 -3.23 -6.91
C HIS A 141 15.05 -4.21 -6.73
N VAL A 142 14.14 -3.93 -5.77
CA VAL A 142 13.02 -4.81 -5.44
C VAL A 142 11.68 -4.16 -5.75
N VAL A 143 10.68 -5.00 -6.08
CA VAL A 143 9.32 -4.53 -6.26
C VAL A 143 8.72 -4.11 -4.91
N ALA A 144 8.02 -2.99 -4.89
CA ALA A 144 7.31 -2.54 -3.70
C ALA A 144 6.11 -3.45 -3.40
N GLY A 145 5.79 -3.62 -2.11
CA GLY A 145 4.71 -4.49 -1.66
C GLY A 145 3.54 -3.76 -1.01
N LEU A 146 2.36 -4.36 -1.11
CA LEU A 146 1.18 -4.00 -0.33
C LEU A 146 1.41 -4.34 1.15
N THR A 147 2.00 -5.50 1.41
CA THR A 147 2.50 -5.93 2.71
C THR A 147 3.96 -6.38 2.61
N GLY A 148 4.62 -6.66 3.72
CA GLY A 148 5.99 -7.13 3.75
C GLY A 148 6.51 -7.39 5.15
N ALA A 149 7.79 -7.75 5.25
CA ALA A 149 8.43 -8.12 6.50
C ALA A 149 8.34 -7.01 7.57
N ALA A 150 8.47 -5.75 7.17
CA ALA A 150 8.37 -4.61 8.07
C ALA A 150 6.94 -4.44 8.63
N GLN A 151 5.89 -4.68 7.83
CA GLN A 151 4.50 -4.54 8.27
C GLN A 151 4.07 -5.64 9.25
N VAL A 152 4.70 -6.81 9.20
CA VAL A 152 4.44 -7.92 10.15
C VAL A 152 5.04 -7.62 11.53
N THR A 153 6.03 -6.71 11.60
CA THR A 153 6.71 -6.33 12.85
C THR A 153 6.17 -5.03 13.45
N LYS A 154 4.91 -4.66 13.20
CA LYS A 154 4.29 -3.45 13.76
C LYS A 154 4.40 -3.42 15.29
N GLY A 155 4.65 -2.21 15.84
CA GLY A 155 4.89 -2.02 17.27
C GLY A 155 6.38 -2.09 17.68
N VAL A 156 7.29 -2.26 16.71
CA VAL A 156 8.75 -2.24 16.93
C VAL A 156 9.34 -0.89 16.51
N PRO A 157 10.44 -0.43 17.11
CA PRO A 157 11.10 0.82 16.73
C PRO A 157 11.42 0.91 15.23
N GLU A 158 11.32 2.10 14.64
CA GLU A 158 11.46 2.37 13.20
C GLU A 158 12.76 1.82 12.60
N ALA A 159 13.85 1.80 13.38
CA ALA A 159 15.11 1.18 12.98
C ALA A 159 14.99 -0.32 12.60
N ARG A 160 14.03 -1.03 13.18
CA ARG A 160 13.79 -2.45 12.85
C ARG A 160 13.02 -2.63 11.55
N TYR A 161 12.25 -1.62 11.09
CA TYR A 161 11.57 -1.70 9.79
C TYR A 161 12.55 -1.81 8.64
N ALA A 162 13.60 -0.98 8.64
CA ALA A 162 14.65 -1.04 7.62
C ALA A 162 15.42 -2.38 7.67
N ALA A 163 15.72 -2.90 8.86
CA ALA A 163 16.36 -4.20 9.02
C ALA A 163 15.48 -5.33 8.47
N SER A 164 14.17 -5.33 8.77
CA SER A 164 13.23 -6.34 8.27
C SER A 164 13.09 -6.31 6.73
N ASP A 165 13.09 -5.11 6.13
CA ASP A 165 13.09 -4.97 4.68
C ASP A 165 14.40 -5.50 4.06
N LEU A 166 15.54 -5.22 4.67
CA LEU A 166 16.85 -5.75 4.22
C LEU A 166 16.94 -7.27 4.34
N ASP A 167 16.40 -7.85 5.42
CA ASP A 167 16.32 -9.30 5.57
C ASP A 167 15.45 -9.93 4.49
N TYR A 168 14.31 -9.31 4.16
CA TYR A 168 13.48 -9.74 3.02
C TYR A 168 14.25 -9.71 1.70
N VAL A 169 15.03 -8.65 1.45
CA VAL A 169 15.85 -8.53 0.25
C VAL A 169 16.95 -9.60 0.20
N ARG A 170 17.59 -9.90 1.33
CA ARG A 170 18.56 -11.01 1.41
C ARG A 170 17.94 -12.35 1.09
N GLU A 171 16.75 -12.62 1.63
CA GLU A 171 15.97 -13.84 1.32
C GLU A 171 15.61 -13.94 -0.17
N LEU A 172 15.23 -12.85 -0.82
CA LEU A 172 15.00 -12.82 -2.27
C LEU A 172 16.26 -13.12 -3.10
N ASN A 173 17.44 -12.76 -2.61
CA ASN A 173 18.71 -13.01 -3.30
C ASN A 173 19.15 -14.49 -3.22
N THR A 174 18.77 -15.18 -2.13
CA THR A 174 19.11 -16.59 -1.91
C THR A 174 18.07 -17.55 -2.48
N ARG A 175 16.79 -17.13 -2.54
CA ARG A 175 15.68 -17.95 -3.03
C ARG A 175 15.47 -17.79 -4.54
N ARG A 176 14.89 -18.81 -5.18
CA ARG A 176 14.57 -18.76 -6.61
C ARG A 176 13.21 -19.43 -6.89
N GLY A 177 12.53 -18.89 -7.91
CA GLY A 177 11.30 -19.51 -8.43
C GLY A 177 10.21 -19.65 -7.35
N TRP A 178 9.70 -20.84 -7.16
CA TRP A 178 8.60 -21.15 -6.23
C TRP A 178 8.97 -21.00 -4.76
N SER A 179 10.26 -21.06 -4.39
CA SER A 179 10.67 -20.85 -3.00
C SER A 179 10.49 -19.39 -2.54
N VAL A 180 10.55 -18.41 -3.46
CA VAL A 180 10.18 -17.02 -3.21
C VAL A 180 8.68 -16.93 -2.93
N VAL A 181 7.86 -17.56 -3.76
CA VAL A 181 6.39 -17.56 -3.58
C VAL A 181 6.00 -18.17 -2.23
N ALA A 182 6.59 -19.31 -1.86
CA ALA A 182 6.32 -19.94 -0.57
C ALA A 182 6.70 -19.03 0.63
N TYR A 183 7.78 -18.28 0.50
CA TYR A 183 8.20 -17.30 1.52
C TYR A 183 7.21 -16.14 1.60
N ASP A 184 6.80 -15.58 0.46
CA ASP A 184 5.81 -14.52 0.38
C ASP A 184 4.46 -14.93 0.98
N LEU A 185 3.96 -16.13 0.65
CA LEU A 185 2.72 -16.65 1.23
C LEU A 185 2.78 -16.76 2.76
N ARG A 186 3.93 -17.16 3.32
CA ARG A 186 4.12 -17.18 4.78
C ARG A 186 4.04 -15.77 5.38
N LEU A 187 4.61 -14.77 4.72
CA LEU A 187 4.51 -13.37 5.16
C LEU A 187 3.07 -12.85 5.06
N MET A 188 2.34 -13.20 3.99
CA MET A 188 0.92 -12.83 3.85
C MET A 188 0.08 -13.41 4.97
N VAL A 189 0.24 -14.71 5.28
CA VAL A 189 -0.48 -15.37 6.39
C VAL A 189 -0.15 -14.69 7.72
N ARG A 190 1.12 -14.35 7.98
CA ARG A 190 1.52 -13.62 9.18
C ARG A 190 0.87 -12.23 9.25
N THR A 191 0.82 -11.51 8.12
CA THR A 191 0.14 -10.20 8.05
C THR A 191 -1.34 -10.33 8.42
N LEU A 192 -2.04 -11.32 7.85
CA LEU A 192 -3.45 -11.58 8.20
C LEU A 192 -3.61 -11.86 9.70
N GLY A 193 -2.69 -12.62 10.30
CA GLY A 193 -2.67 -12.88 11.74
C GLY A 193 -2.47 -11.61 12.58
N VAL A 194 -1.63 -10.68 12.15
CA VAL A 194 -1.41 -9.38 12.82
C VAL A 194 -2.66 -8.50 12.71
N LEU A 195 -3.27 -8.43 11.53
CA LEU A 195 -4.51 -7.67 11.30
C LEU A 195 -5.69 -8.25 12.11
N ALA A 196 -5.84 -9.58 12.17
CA ALA A 196 -6.90 -10.23 12.91
C ALA A 196 -6.82 -9.99 14.44
N ARG A 197 -5.61 -9.73 14.97
CA ARG A 197 -5.40 -9.36 16.36
C ARG A 197 -5.59 -7.88 16.66
N GLY A 198 -6.01 -7.07 15.66
CA GLY A 198 -6.16 -5.63 15.79
C GLY A 198 -4.82 -4.88 15.94
N GLN A 199 -3.69 -5.57 15.85
CA GLN A 199 -2.36 -4.98 15.91
C GLN A 199 -2.07 -4.31 14.57
N GLY A 200 -2.25 -3.00 14.50
CA GLY A 200 -2.03 -2.23 13.28
C GLY A 200 -3.24 -1.43 12.80
N LEU A 201 -4.34 -1.45 13.59
CA LEU A 201 -5.52 -0.59 13.38
C LEU A 201 -5.43 0.74 14.16
N ALA A 202 -4.40 0.88 14.99
CA ALA A 202 -4.17 2.06 15.83
C ALA A 202 -2.76 2.60 15.61
N ASP A 203 -2.55 3.37 14.53
CA ASP A 203 -1.44 4.32 14.37
C ASP A 203 -1.81 5.37 13.33
#